data_da9ac7728d5134e48b5cf78973c1563a
#
_entry.id   da9ac7728d5134e48b5cf78973c1563a
#
_cell.length_a   1.000
_cell.length_b   1.000
_cell.length_c   1.000
_cell.angle_alpha   90.00
_cell.angle_beta   90.00
_cell.angle_gamma   90.00
#
_symmetry.space_group_name_H-M   'P 1'
#
loop_
_entity.id
_entity.type
_entity.pdbx_description
1 polymer ?
#
loop_
_entity_poly.entity_id
_entity_poly.type
_entity_poly.pdbx_seq_one_letter_code
_entity_poly.pdbx_strand_id
1 'polypeptide(L)'
;MARREVPEEVASAVLDRFTEVGLVDDAEFARMLVRSRHGDRGLARRALGEELRRKGISAEHAEAALAELDPESEHATARRLVARKLAATRGLDPQVRMRRTLATLGRKGYPSGMVMELVREHLANEGDTDPDDPLVTFGRGDDPSEDV
;
A
#
# COMPACT_ATOMS: atom_id res chain seq x y z
N MET A 1 9.75 -0.10 15.50
CA MET A 1 9.12 -0.41 15.51
C MET A 1 8.74 -0.60 16.04
N ALA A 2 8.65 -0.52 16.26
CA ALA A 2 8.28 -0.69 16.63
C ALA A 2 7.69 -1.27 16.96
N ARG A 3 7.44 -1.43 17.28
CA ARG A 3 6.83 -2.12 17.45
C ARG A 3 5.59 -2.06 17.36
N ARG A 4 4.89 -1.29 16.94
CA ARG A 4 3.75 -1.45 16.54
C ARG A 4 3.60 -2.56 15.77
N GLU A 5 4.60 -3.11 15.44
CA GLU A 5 4.61 -4.34 14.79
C GLU A 5 4.12 -5.48 15.62
N VAL A 6 4.13 -5.35 16.93
CA VAL A 6 3.76 -6.44 17.81
C VAL A 6 2.36 -7.00 17.54
N PRO A 7 1.31 -6.18 17.43
CA PRO A 7 -0.01 -6.73 17.14
C PRO A 7 -0.08 -7.47 15.83
N GLU A 8 0.63 -6.98 14.82
CA GLU A 8 0.63 -7.62 13.53
C GLU A 8 1.35 -8.95 13.59
N GLU A 9 2.46 -9.00 14.30
CA GLU A 9 3.20 -10.23 14.44
C GLU A 9 2.39 -11.29 15.17
N VAL A 10 1.66 -10.88 16.19
CA VAL A 10 0.82 -11.81 16.92
C VAL A 10 -0.28 -12.37 16.03
N ALA A 11 -0.93 -11.52 15.24
CA ALA A 11 -1.98 -11.97 14.35
C ALA A 11 -1.43 -12.94 13.31
N SER A 12 -0.26 -12.65 12.78
CA SER A 12 0.35 -13.51 11.78
C SER A 12 0.71 -14.87 12.37
N ALA A 13 1.22 -14.88 13.60
CA ALA A 13 1.57 -16.13 14.25
C ALA A 13 0.35 -16.99 14.52
N VAL A 14 -0.77 -16.38 14.90
CA VAL A 14 -1.99 -17.12 15.15
C VAL A 14 -2.48 -17.77 13.87
N LEU A 15 -2.45 -17.04 12.75
CA LEU A 15 -2.89 -17.59 11.48
C LEU A 15 -2.00 -18.74 11.04
N ASP A 16 -0.68 -18.61 11.25
CA ASP A 16 0.24 -19.67 10.90
C ASP A 16 -0.02 -20.92 11.72
N ARG A 17 -0.35 -20.75 12.99
CA ARG A 17 -0.66 -21.88 13.86
C ARG A 17 -1.89 -22.62 13.39
N PHE A 18 -2.93 -21.90 13.01
CA PHE A 18 -4.12 -22.54 12.48
C PHE A 18 -3.80 -23.39 11.26
N THR A 19 -2.98 -22.86 10.40
CA THR A 19 -2.55 -23.57 9.20
C THR A 19 -1.83 -24.87 9.57
N GLU A 20 -0.94 -24.80 10.55
CA GLU A 20 -0.16 -25.95 10.96
C GLU A 20 -1.01 -27.10 11.46
N VAL A 21 -2.06 -26.78 12.21
CA VAL A 21 -2.91 -27.82 12.75
C VAL A 21 -4.04 -28.22 11.81
N GLY A 22 -4.09 -27.60 10.64
CA GLY A 22 -5.07 -27.99 9.62
C GLY A 22 -6.48 -27.60 9.95
N LEU A 23 -6.67 -26.67 10.86
CA LEU A 23 -8.01 -26.22 11.25
C LEU A 23 -8.51 -25.05 10.44
N VAL A 24 -7.65 -24.44 9.65
CA VAL A 24 -8.03 -23.24 8.94
C VAL A 24 -8.57 -23.59 7.56
N ASP A 25 -9.65 -22.91 7.20
CA ASP A 25 -10.20 -22.94 5.86
C ASP A 25 -9.34 -22.05 5.00
N ASP A 26 -8.67 -22.61 3.99
CA ASP A 26 -7.74 -21.85 3.17
C ASP A 26 -8.41 -20.67 2.48
N ALA A 27 -9.65 -20.83 2.06
CA ALA A 27 -10.37 -19.75 1.42
C ALA A 27 -10.58 -18.60 2.41
N GLU A 28 -10.99 -18.91 3.62
CA GLU A 28 -11.20 -17.89 4.65
C GLU A 28 -9.89 -17.27 5.07
N PHE A 29 -8.85 -18.08 5.23
CA PHE A 29 -7.54 -17.57 5.59
C PHE A 29 -7.06 -16.56 4.54
N ALA A 30 -7.22 -16.89 3.26
CA ALA A 30 -6.80 -16.01 2.20
C ALA A 30 -7.55 -14.68 2.24
N ARG A 31 -8.87 -14.74 2.45
CA ARG A 31 -9.67 -13.52 2.52
C ARG A 31 -9.26 -12.64 3.69
N MET A 32 -9.02 -13.27 4.84
CA MET A 32 -8.60 -12.53 6.03
C MET A 32 -7.25 -11.86 5.81
N LEU A 33 -6.33 -12.57 5.19
CA LEU A 33 -5.01 -12.02 4.95
C LEU A 33 -5.09 -10.83 3.99
N VAL A 34 -5.88 -10.95 2.92
CA VAL A 34 -6.03 -9.86 1.97
C VAL A 34 -6.59 -8.62 2.66
N ARG A 35 -7.66 -8.79 3.44
CA ARG A 35 -8.26 -7.65 4.12
C ARG A 35 -7.29 -7.00 5.10
N SER A 36 -6.59 -7.83 5.86
CA SER A 36 -5.67 -7.31 6.88
C SER A 36 -4.50 -6.57 6.27
N ARG A 37 -3.83 -7.20 5.30
CA ARG A 37 -2.65 -6.58 4.72
C ARG A 37 -2.97 -5.35 3.90
N HIS A 38 -4.07 -5.36 3.17
CA HIS A 38 -4.45 -4.18 2.42
C HIS A 38 -4.84 -3.04 3.36
N GLY A 39 -5.61 -3.35 4.40
CA GLY A 39 -6.04 -2.33 5.35
C GLY A 39 -4.90 -1.74 6.16
N ASP A 40 -4.02 -2.60 6.65
CA ASP A 40 -2.98 -2.15 7.57
C ASP A 40 -1.74 -1.62 6.87
N ARG A 41 -1.37 -2.22 5.74
CA ARG A 41 -0.14 -1.86 5.05
C ARG A 41 -0.35 -1.27 3.67
N GLY A 42 -1.57 -1.26 3.18
CA GLY A 42 -1.85 -0.73 1.86
C GLY A 42 -1.28 -1.57 0.74
N LEU A 43 -1.09 -2.88 0.97
CA LEU A 43 -0.54 -3.75 -0.06
C LEU A 43 -1.53 -3.94 -1.19
N ALA A 44 -1.00 -3.92 -2.42
CA ALA A 44 -1.81 -4.11 -3.61
C ALA A 44 -1.87 -5.57 -3.99
N ARG A 45 -2.71 -5.84 -4.98
CA ARG A 45 -3.04 -7.19 -5.43
C ARG A 45 -1.82 -8.07 -5.67
N ARG A 46 -0.81 -7.53 -6.37
CA ARG A 46 0.35 -8.33 -6.71
C ARG A 46 1.15 -8.75 -5.47
N ALA A 47 1.37 -7.82 -4.55
CA ALA A 47 2.10 -8.16 -3.34
C ALA A 47 1.31 -9.13 -2.47
N LEU A 48 -0.02 -8.96 -2.43
CA LEU A 48 -0.86 -9.87 -1.67
C LEU A 48 -0.82 -11.27 -2.28
N GLY A 49 -0.83 -11.36 -3.61
CA GLY A 49 -0.74 -12.65 -4.27
C GLY A 49 0.55 -13.36 -3.97
N GLU A 50 1.64 -12.61 -3.93
CA GLU A 50 2.93 -13.20 -3.61
C GLU A 50 2.96 -13.72 -2.18
N GLU A 51 2.37 -12.98 -1.26
CA GLU A 51 2.34 -13.42 0.13
C GLU A 51 1.49 -14.67 0.29
N LEU A 52 0.34 -14.72 -0.39
CA LEU A 52 -0.51 -15.89 -0.34
C LEU A 52 0.23 -17.12 -0.88
N ARG A 53 0.99 -16.93 -1.96
CA ARG A 53 1.75 -18.04 -2.53
C ARG A 53 2.83 -18.51 -1.55
N ARG A 54 3.51 -17.59 -0.89
CA ARG A 54 4.53 -17.96 0.08
C ARG A 54 3.93 -18.74 1.25
N LYS A 55 2.68 -18.48 1.56
CA LYS A 55 2.01 -19.18 2.65
C LYS A 55 1.40 -20.51 2.20
N GLY A 56 1.59 -20.89 0.95
CA GLY A 56 1.12 -22.16 0.47
C GLY A 56 -0.34 -22.21 0.05
N ILE A 57 -0.96 -21.04 -0.13
CA ILE A 57 -2.35 -20.98 -0.58
C ILE A 57 -2.40 -21.28 -2.07
N SER A 58 -3.35 -22.13 -2.48
CA SER A 58 -3.50 -22.48 -3.89
C SER A 58 -3.85 -21.26 -4.72
N ALA A 59 -3.52 -21.32 -6.01
CA ALA A 59 -3.83 -20.23 -6.92
C ALA A 59 -5.33 -19.95 -6.95
N GLU A 60 -6.13 -21.01 -6.88
CA GLU A 60 -7.57 -20.86 -6.92
C GLU A 60 -8.08 -20.05 -5.72
N HIS A 61 -7.66 -20.41 -4.53
CA HIS A 61 -8.08 -19.69 -3.34
C HIS A 61 -7.51 -18.27 -3.32
N ALA A 62 -6.28 -18.12 -3.80
CA ALA A 62 -5.67 -16.79 -3.84
C ALA A 62 -6.43 -15.88 -4.80
N GLU A 63 -6.76 -16.37 -5.99
CA GLU A 63 -7.48 -15.56 -6.96
C GLU A 63 -8.85 -15.15 -6.44
N ALA A 64 -9.54 -16.10 -5.79
CA ALA A 64 -10.86 -15.79 -5.25
C ALA A 64 -10.79 -14.71 -4.19
N ALA A 65 -9.77 -14.78 -3.32
CA ALA A 65 -9.62 -13.78 -2.27
C ALA A 65 -9.26 -12.42 -2.87
N LEU A 66 -8.37 -12.40 -3.85
CA LEU A 66 -7.98 -11.16 -4.49
C LEU A 66 -9.11 -10.53 -5.28
N ALA A 67 -10.01 -11.34 -5.80
CA ALA A 67 -11.16 -10.83 -6.54
C ALA A 67 -12.09 -10.03 -5.65
N GLU A 68 -12.06 -10.27 -4.34
CA GLU A 68 -12.88 -9.51 -3.41
C GLU A 68 -12.29 -8.15 -3.09
N LEU A 69 -11.04 -7.90 -3.46
CA LEU A 69 -10.43 -6.60 -3.26
C LEU A 69 -10.97 -5.64 -4.31
N ASP A 70 -11.69 -4.62 -3.86
CA ASP A 70 -12.33 -3.66 -4.74
C ASP A 70 -11.26 -2.87 -5.50
N PRO A 71 -11.28 -2.89 -6.85
CA PRO A 71 -10.30 -2.11 -7.60
C PRO A 71 -10.33 -0.62 -7.28
N GLU A 72 -11.49 -0.07 -6.99
CA GLU A 72 -11.57 1.33 -6.62
C GLU A 72 -10.93 1.61 -5.28
N SER A 73 -11.09 0.67 -4.34
CA SER A 73 -10.45 0.80 -3.04
C SER A 73 -8.93 0.73 -3.18
N GLU A 74 -8.46 -0.17 -4.03
CA GLU A 74 -7.04 -0.30 -4.30
C GLU A 74 -6.49 0.97 -4.93
N HIS A 75 -7.24 1.53 -5.88
CA HIS A 75 -6.82 2.75 -6.55
C HIS A 75 -6.83 3.94 -5.59
N ALA A 76 -7.83 4.02 -4.74
CA ALA A 76 -7.90 5.10 -3.76
C ALA A 76 -6.73 5.02 -2.78
N THR A 77 -6.37 3.82 -2.38
CA THR A 77 -5.22 3.63 -1.51
C THR A 77 -3.95 4.07 -2.20
N ALA A 78 -3.78 3.70 -3.48
CA ALA A 78 -2.61 4.12 -4.24
C ALA A 78 -2.53 5.64 -4.31
N ARG A 79 -3.65 6.30 -4.58
CA ARG A 79 -3.69 7.75 -4.67
C ARG A 79 -3.28 8.39 -3.36
N ARG A 80 -3.76 7.85 -2.25
CA ARG A 80 -3.41 8.39 -0.94
C ARG A 80 -1.92 8.20 -0.65
N LEU A 81 -1.37 7.05 -1.00
CA LEU A 81 0.04 6.78 -0.76
C LEU A 81 0.92 7.66 -1.64
N VAL A 82 0.52 7.89 -2.89
CA VAL A 82 1.25 8.78 -3.78
C VAL A 82 1.25 10.20 -3.21
N ALA A 83 0.09 10.67 -2.77
CA ALA A 83 0.00 12.01 -2.21
C ALA A 83 0.91 12.17 -1.00
N ARG A 84 0.91 11.16 -0.13
CA ARG A 84 1.75 11.22 1.07
C ARG A 84 3.23 11.24 0.71
N LYS A 85 3.62 10.40 -0.25
CA LYS A 85 5.02 10.34 -0.63
C LYS A 85 5.47 11.63 -1.30
N LEU A 86 4.63 12.19 -2.15
CA LEU A 86 4.99 13.44 -2.82
C LEU A 86 5.04 14.60 -1.85
N ALA A 87 4.19 14.59 -0.82
CA ALA A 87 4.27 15.61 0.21
C ALA A 87 5.60 15.52 0.95
N ALA A 88 6.06 14.30 1.21
CA ALA A 88 7.31 14.10 1.94
C ALA A 88 8.54 14.44 1.10
N THR A 89 8.40 14.49 -0.22
CA THR A 89 9.52 14.77 -1.10
C THR A 89 9.41 16.15 -1.76
N ARG A 90 8.60 17.03 -1.18
CA ARG A 90 8.42 18.37 -1.72
C ARG A 90 9.75 19.10 -1.74
N GLY A 91 10.01 19.80 -2.84
CA GLY A 91 11.27 20.51 -2.98
C GLY A 91 12.35 19.73 -3.70
N LEU A 92 12.16 18.44 -3.89
CA LEU A 92 13.11 17.66 -4.66
C LEU A 92 12.79 17.72 -6.14
N ASP A 93 13.78 17.35 -6.96
CA ASP A 93 13.62 17.30 -8.40
C ASP A 93 12.47 16.37 -8.76
N PRO A 94 11.60 16.74 -9.71
CA PRO A 94 10.47 15.88 -10.08
C PRO A 94 10.86 14.46 -10.45
N GLN A 95 12.01 14.27 -11.09
CA GLN A 95 12.44 12.93 -11.45
C GLN A 95 12.80 12.12 -10.21
N VAL A 96 13.40 12.76 -9.23
CA VAL A 96 13.70 12.10 -7.96
C VAL A 96 12.43 11.72 -7.24
N ARG A 97 11.46 12.62 -7.22
CA ARG A 97 10.17 12.37 -6.59
C ARG A 97 9.48 11.18 -7.26
N MET A 98 9.48 11.17 -8.59
CA MET A 98 8.89 10.06 -9.35
C MET A 98 9.56 8.75 -8.99
N ARG A 99 10.89 8.73 -9.01
CA ARG A 99 11.63 7.50 -8.73
C ARG A 99 11.35 6.96 -7.34
N ARG A 100 11.34 7.84 -6.35
CA ARG A 100 11.11 7.41 -4.97
C ARG A 100 9.69 6.90 -4.77
N THR A 101 8.72 7.55 -5.41
CA THR A 101 7.35 7.11 -5.31
C THR A 101 7.15 5.77 -6.00
N LEU A 102 7.76 5.60 -7.17
CA LEU A 102 7.69 4.33 -7.87
C LEU A 102 8.29 3.20 -7.04
N ALA A 103 9.42 3.47 -6.39
CA ALA A 103 10.05 2.44 -5.57
C ALA A 103 9.18 2.05 -4.39
N THR A 104 8.60 3.05 -3.71
CA THR A 104 7.78 2.78 -2.54
C THR A 104 6.52 2.01 -2.89
N LEU A 105 5.78 2.47 -3.88
CA LEU A 105 4.54 1.79 -4.24
C LEU A 105 4.79 0.50 -4.98
N GLY A 106 5.92 0.40 -5.68
CA GLY A 106 6.27 -0.86 -6.33
C GLY A 106 6.48 -1.97 -5.32
N ARG A 107 7.13 -1.66 -4.20
CA ARG A 107 7.30 -2.64 -3.14
C ARG A 107 5.98 -3.08 -2.54
N LYS A 108 4.97 -2.21 -2.58
CA LYS A 108 3.64 -2.56 -2.09
C LYS A 108 2.79 -3.27 -3.14
N GLY A 109 3.34 -3.45 -4.34
CA GLY A 109 2.68 -4.26 -5.36
C GLY A 109 1.89 -3.50 -6.40
N TYR A 110 1.96 -2.17 -6.42
CA TYR A 110 1.20 -1.39 -7.39
C TYR A 110 1.92 -1.35 -8.74
N PRO A 111 1.18 -1.44 -9.86
CA PRO A 111 1.81 -1.38 -11.18
C PRO A 111 2.47 -0.03 -11.41
N SER A 112 3.63 -0.04 -12.05
CA SER A 112 4.37 1.19 -12.27
C SER A 112 3.61 2.18 -13.16
N GLY A 113 2.87 1.68 -14.14
CA GLY A 113 2.10 2.56 -15.00
C GLY A 113 1.05 3.35 -14.24
N MET A 114 0.36 2.68 -13.33
CA MET A 114 -0.62 3.35 -12.50
C MET A 114 0.04 4.41 -11.63
N VAL A 115 1.16 4.06 -11.00
CA VAL A 115 1.84 4.98 -10.11
C VAL A 115 2.34 6.20 -10.87
N MET A 116 2.93 5.99 -12.05
CA MET A 116 3.42 7.10 -12.84
C MET A 116 2.30 8.07 -13.22
N GLU A 117 1.16 7.52 -13.59
CA GLU A 117 0.01 8.33 -13.95
C GLU A 117 -0.46 9.16 -12.76
N LEU A 118 -0.55 8.54 -11.60
CA LEU A 118 -0.98 9.24 -10.39
C LEU A 118 0.01 10.32 -9.98
N VAL A 119 1.31 10.05 -10.14
CA VAL A 119 2.32 11.06 -9.82
C VAL A 119 2.21 12.25 -10.77
N ARG A 120 2.06 12.00 -12.06
CA ARG A 120 1.94 13.09 -13.02
C ARG A 120 0.71 13.94 -12.75
N GLU A 121 -0.39 13.27 -12.42
CA GLU A 121 -1.63 13.96 -12.10
C GLU A 121 -1.45 14.85 -10.88
N HIS A 122 -0.82 14.32 -9.84
CA HIS A 122 -0.61 15.06 -8.61
C HIS A 122 0.32 16.25 -8.83
N LEU A 123 1.40 16.06 -9.58
CA LEU A 123 2.34 17.13 -9.84
C LEU A 123 1.72 18.24 -10.69
N ALA A 124 0.86 17.86 -11.64
CA ALA A 124 0.15 18.86 -12.42
C ALA A 124 -0.75 19.71 -11.54
N ASN A 125 -1.42 19.06 -10.58
CA ASN A 125 -2.28 19.80 -9.65
C ASN A 125 -1.46 20.70 -8.73
N GLU A 126 -0.27 20.26 -8.36
CA GLU A 126 0.63 21.11 -7.56
C GLU A 126 0.99 22.38 -8.32
N GLY A 127 1.26 22.22 -9.61
CA GLY A 127 1.65 23.35 -10.43
C GLY A 127 0.55 24.38 -10.58
N ASP A 128 -0.69 23.94 -10.46
CA ASP A 128 -1.84 24.83 -10.59
C ASP A 128 -2.23 25.49 -9.28
N THR A 129 -1.59 25.09 -8.19
CA THR A 129 -1.94 25.62 -6.88
C THR A 129 -1.28 26.97 -6.64
N ASP A 130 -2.07 27.92 -6.14
CA ASP A 130 -1.58 29.24 -5.80
C ASP A 130 -0.62 29.14 -4.64
N PRO A 131 0.62 29.63 -4.78
CA PRO A 131 1.58 29.57 -3.68
C PRO A 131 1.11 30.26 -2.41
N ASP A 132 0.21 31.21 -2.54
CA ASP A 132 -0.30 31.94 -1.40
C ASP A 132 -1.52 31.29 -0.79
N ASP A 133 -1.95 30.16 -1.33
CA ASP A 133 -3.11 29.46 -0.82
C ASP A 133 -2.80 28.91 0.58
N PRO A 134 -3.62 29.26 1.57
CA PRO A 134 -3.39 28.75 2.94
C PRO A 134 -3.37 27.23 3.03
N LEU A 135 -4.10 26.56 2.14
CA LEU A 135 -4.11 25.09 2.16
C LEU A 135 -2.74 24.53 1.78
N VAL A 136 -2.04 25.21 0.89
CA VAL A 136 -0.69 24.79 0.53
C VAL A 136 0.23 24.91 1.74
N THR A 137 0.06 25.97 2.50
CA THR A 137 0.87 26.19 3.69
C THR A 137 0.66 25.08 4.72
N PHE A 138 -0.57 24.63 4.87
CA PHE A 138 -0.86 23.56 5.81
C PHE A 138 -0.16 22.27 5.44
N GLY A 139 0.02 22.03 4.16
CA GLY A 139 0.64 20.80 3.73
C GLY A 139 2.12 20.72 4.00
N ARG A 140 2.71 21.81 4.46
CA ARG A 140 4.14 21.82 4.67
C ARG A 140 4.58 21.26 6.01
N GLY A 141 3.65 21.03 6.89
CA GLY A 141 3.97 20.54 8.20
C GLY A 141 4.03 19.04 8.32
N ASP A 142 4.17 18.35 7.22
CA ASP A 142 4.16 16.91 7.25
C ASP A 142 5.31 16.34 8.04
N ASP A 143 5.02 15.26 8.70
CA ASP A 143 6.00 14.56 9.52
C ASP A 143 6.96 13.77 8.63
N PRO A 144 8.25 14.09 8.70
CA PRO A 144 9.21 13.38 7.87
C PRO A 144 9.41 11.91 8.24
N SER A 145 8.94 11.52 9.39
CA SER A 145 9.13 10.13 9.81
C SER A 145 8.38 9.15 8.92
N GLU A 146 7.49 9.64 8.10
CA GLU A 146 6.76 8.79 7.19
C GLU A 146 7.66 8.10 6.18
N ASP A 147 8.82 8.65 5.97
CA ASP A 147 9.72 8.10 4.99
C ASP A 147 10.47 6.88 5.40
N VAL A 148 10.42 6.52 6.60
CA VAL A 148 11.21 5.42 7.13
C VAL A 148 10.68 4.04 6.75
#